data_481e8ab6adc893aaaaa0aa42719f5024
#
_entry.id   481e8ab6adc893aaaaa0aa42719f5024
#
_cell.length_a   1.000
_cell.length_b   1.000
_cell.length_c   1.000
_cell.angle_alpha   90.00
_cell.angle_beta   90.00
_cell.angle_gamma   90.00
#
_symmetry.space_group_name_H-M   'P 1'
#
loop_
_entity.id
_entity.type
_entity.pdbx_description
1 polymer ?
#
loop_
_entity_poly.entity_id
_entity_poly.type
_entity_poly.pdbx_seq_one_letter_code
_entity_poly.pdbx_strand_id
1 'polypeptide(L)'
;MLVAGKDGSNSGDDIYSIIRSALDYASAESGKEVDLKLEDSTVCLRVYGSGKESEDELSRVIFGPHLQFGMMDTKTYALTRRTNYYTAYPIHFINILSEGFKFTSYVSGRYTSISCEKGMPVAVDKGDTCENDGVEISFILDKKCFNGHYYFNIEHIKKSIRYSVARNDGLRVIFEGEVYQSQDGLQGLLMNEIKSKPLYEPVHLVGDGIEIAFTHVEETTTEIVSFCNTRYTEYGGGHVAALEKVFPKYLMSLSKIKLPHKDVMKGLVCYFGINIMDPEFGPHHQLATDVVSKYDSDFNYVDGPKISNALENFFNNEELTN
;
A
#
# COMPACT_ATOMS: atom_id res chain seq x y z
N MET A 1 22.79 -3.23 4.66
CA MET A 1 23.22 -2.23 3.66
C MET A 1 22.31 -2.37 2.46
N LEU A 2 21.06 -1.98 2.64
CA LEU A 2 19.94 -2.33 1.73
C LEU A 2 19.14 -1.12 1.26
N VAL A 3 19.50 0.12 1.62
CA VAL A 3 18.59 1.27 1.45
C VAL A 3 19.21 2.44 0.67
N ALA A 4 20.48 2.42 0.38
CA ALA A 4 21.07 3.45 -0.47
C ALA A 4 21.39 2.87 -1.85
N GLY A 5 20.72 3.36 -2.89
CA GLY A 5 21.20 3.18 -4.25
C GLY A 5 22.65 3.59 -4.34
N LYS A 6 23.46 2.85 -5.11
CA LYS A 6 24.92 3.10 -5.28
C LYS A 6 25.26 4.49 -5.83
N ASP A 7 24.28 5.26 -6.24
CA ASP A 7 24.40 6.58 -6.90
C ASP A 7 24.13 7.78 -5.98
N GLY A 8 23.91 7.53 -4.67
CA GLY A 8 23.66 8.61 -3.71
C GLY A 8 22.32 9.31 -3.89
N SER A 9 21.47 8.86 -4.80
CA SER A 9 20.10 9.28 -4.86
C SER A 9 19.36 8.65 -3.68
N ASN A 10 19.24 9.39 -2.58
CA ASN A 10 18.16 9.16 -1.65
C ASN A 10 16.89 9.40 -2.44
N SER A 11 16.37 8.37 -3.05
CA SER A 11 15.01 8.46 -3.48
C SER A 11 14.19 8.68 -2.21
N GLY A 12 13.54 9.82 -2.09
CA GLY A 12 12.62 10.10 -1.01
C GLY A 12 11.63 8.95 -0.81
N ASP A 13 11.47 8.12 -1.81
CA ASP A 13 10.63 6.93 -1.87
C ASP A 13 10.91 5.91 -0.76
N ASP A 14 12.15 5.73 -0.32
CA ASP A 14 12.48 4.76 0.73
C ASP A 14 11.90 5.17 2.09
N ILE A 15 11.97 6.47 2.44
CA ILE A 15 11.41 6.98 3.70
C ILE A 15 9.88 6.91 3.66
N TYR A 16 9.26 7.25 2.53
CA TYR A 16 7.80 7.17 2.38
C TYR A 16 7.31 5.74 2.32
N SER A 17 8.11 4.82 1.81
CA SER A 17 7.87 3.39 1.87
C SER A 17 7.80 2.87 3.32
N ILE A 18 8.59 3.44 4.23
CA ILE A 18 8.55 3.11 5.66
C ILE A 18 7.22 3.58 6.26
N ILE A 19 6.82 4.85 6.01
CA ILE A 19 5.54 5.37 6.50
C ILE A 19 4.37 4.57 5.91
N ARG A 20 4.38 4.30 4.62
CA ARG A 20 3.37 3.44 3.99
C ARG A 20 3.31 2.07 4.65
N SER A 21 4.45 1.43 4.91
CA SER A 21 4.48 0.12 5.57
C SER A 21 3.89 0.15 6.97
N ALA A 22 4.10 1.23 7.71
CA ALA A 22 3.47 1.44 9.00
C ALA A 22 1.94 1.62 8.86
N LEU A 23 1.47 2.34 7.83
CA LEU A 23 0.04 2.48 7.51
C LEU A 23 -0.58 1.17 7.05
N ASP A 24 0.12 0.38 6.23
CA ASP A 24 -0.33 -0.93 5.79
C ASP A 24 -0.44 -1.91 6.98
N TYR A 25 0.53 -1.87 7.91
CA TYR A 25 0.43 -2.62 9.16
C TYR A 25 -0.81 -2.21 9.95
N ALA A 26 -1.01 -0.91 10.12
CA ALA A 26 -2.17 -0.37 10.83
C ALA A 26 -3.49 -0.81 10.19
N SER A 27 -3.56 -0.80 8.87
CA SER A 27 -4.75 -1.25 8.10
C SER A 27 -5.00 -2.76 8.20
N ALA A 28 -3.95 -3.57 8.33
CA ALA A 28 -4.06 -5.02 8.49
C ALA A 28 -4.54 -5.42 9.88
N GLU A 29 -4.26 -4.61 10.89
CA GLU A 29 -4.81 -4.78 12.23
C GLU A 29 -6.31 -4.41 12.23
N SER A 30 -7.04 -4.84 13.22
CA SER A 30 -8.50 -4.62 13.30
C SER A 30 -8.91 -3.15 13.45
N GLY A 31 -7.95 -2.24 13.63
CA GLY A 31 -8.16 -0.81 13.72
C GLY A 31 -7.99 -0.13 12.39
N LYS A 32 -9.06 0.48 11.86
CA LYS A 32 -9.03 1.23 10.60
C LYS A 32 -8.81 2.73 10.80
N GLU A 33 -8.62 3.17 12.02
CA GLU A 33 -8.35 4.57 12.35
C GLU A 33 -6.92 4.71 12.85
N VAL A 34 -6.18 5.61 12.21
CA VAL A 34 -4.76 5.89 12.48
C VAL A 34 -4.59 7.38 12.72
N ASP A 35 -3.98 7.72 13.85
CA ASP A 35 -3.46 9.06 14.12
C ASP A 35 -1.94 9.03 13.84
N LEU A 36 -1.52 9.71 12.78
CA LEU A 36 -0.12 9.84 12.39
C LEU A 36 0.39 11.21 12.82
N LYS A 37 1.47 11.24 13.57
CA LYS A 37 2.16 12.46 14.01
C LYS A 37 3.61 12.43 13.60
N LEU A 38 4.11 13.61 13.27
CA LEU A 38 5.51 13.85 13.00
C LEU A 38 5.98 14.96 13.95
N GLU A 39 6.82 14.59 14.91
CA GLU A 39 7.39 15.51 15.88
C GLU A 39 8.92 15.55 15.67
N ASP A 40 9.43 16.65 15.13
CA ASP A 40 10.82 16.78 14.69
C ASP A 40 11.25 15.65 13.73
N SER A 41 11.95 14.65 14.25
CA SER A 41 12.38 13.46 13.48
C SER A 41 11.68 12.18 13.93
N THR A 42 10.75 12.27 14.87
CA THR A 42 10.00 11.12 15.40
C THR A 42 8.71 10.95 14.62
N VAL A 43 8.50 9.77 14.09
CA VAL A 43 7.22 9.35 13.52
C VAL A 43 6.47 8.56 14.57
N CYS A 44 5.22 8.92 14.86
CA CYS A 44 4.34 8.22 15.77
C CYS A 44 3.03 7.87 15.06
N LEU A 45 2.67 6.59 15.11
CA LEU A 45 1.40 6.07 14.61
C LEU A 45 0.63 5.48 15.79
N ARG A 46 -0.56 6.00 16.04
CA ARG A 46 -1.52 5.43 16.98
C ARG A 46 -2.65 4.77 16.18
N VAL A 47 -2.81 3.47 16.35
CA VAL A 47 -3.86 2.67 15.69
C VAL A 47 -4.90 2.31 16.76
N TYR A 48 -6.13 2.70 16.54
CA TYR A 48 -7.24 2.40 17.43
C TYR A 48 -7.89 1.08 17.03
N GLY A 49 -8.12 0.19 18.00
CA GLY A 49 -8.73 -1.13 17.76
C GLY A 49 -8.15 -2.20 18.66
N SER A 50 -7.87 -3.38 18.14
CA SER A 50 -7.32 -4.46 18.97
C SER A 50 -5.84 -4.26 19.24
N GLY A 51 -5.45 -4.33 20.51
CA GLY A 51 -4.05 -4.43 20.92
C GLY A 51 -3.54 -5.87 20.86
N LYS A 52 -2.27 -6.07 21.25
CA LYS A 52 -1.64 -7.38 21.42
C LYS A 52 -1.67 -7.76 22.89
N GLU A 53 -2.22 -8.92 23.19
CA GLU A 53 -2.50 -9.33 24.59
C GLU A 53 -1.23 -9.71 25.37
N SER A 54 -0.18 -10.14 24.69
CA SER A 54 1.01 -10.65 25.34
C SER A 54 2.31 -10.02 24.82
N GLU A 55 3.35 -10.05 25.69
CA GLU A 55 4.71 -9.67 25.30
C GLU A 55 5.27 -10.55 24.18
N ASP A 56 4.91 -11.84 24.18
CA ASP A 56 5.32 -12.76 23.13
C ASP A 56 4.74 -12.38 21.77
N GLU A 57 3.48 -11.90 21.71
CA GLU A 57 2.87 -11.41 20.50
C GLU A 57 3.56 -10.12 20.00
N LEU A 58 3.84 -9.18 20.92
CA LEU A 58 4.61 -7.98 20.57
C LEU A 58 5.98 -8.35 20.02
N SER A 59 6.69 -9.25 20.69
CA SER A 59 8.01 -9.71 20.28
C SER A 59 7.99 -10.34 18.89
N ARG A 60 6.96 -11.12 18.57
CA ARG A 60 6.79 -11.69 17.22
C ARG A 60 6.58 -10.62 16.16
N VAL A 61 5.81 -9.59 16.46
CA VAL A 61 5.59 -8.46 15.53
C VAL A 61 6.89 -7.69 15.30
N ILE A 62 7.66 -7.43 16.35
CA ILE A 62 8.86 -6.58 16.30
C ILE A 62 10.08 -7.34 15.75
N PHE A 63 10.24 -8.61 16.08
CA PHE A 63 11.45 -9.41 15.83
C PHE A 63 11.19 -10.67 14.99
N GLY A 64 9.94 -11.05 14.80
CA GLY A 64 9.58 -12.29 14.10
C GLY A 64 10.07 -12.31 12.66
N PRO A 65 10.39 -13.50 12.13
CA PRO A 65 10.55 -13.65 10.69
C PRO A 65 9.23 -13.25 10.02
N HIS A 66 9.32 -12.82 8.78
CA HIS A 66 8.16 -12.46 7.96
C HIS A 66 6.99 -13.43 8.14
N LEU A 67 6.14 -13.14 9.10
CA LEU A 67 4.80 -13.67 9.04
C LEU A 67 4.07 -12.79 8.04
N GLN A 68 3.59 -13.42 7.00
CA GLN A 68 2.75 -12.81 6.00
C GLN A 68 1.57 -12.16 6.71
N PHE A 69 1.64 -10.84 6.87
CA PHE A 69 0.60 -10.12 7.57
C PHE A 69 -0.69 -10.16 6.77
N GLY A 70 -1.72 -10.57 7.45
CA GLY A 70 -3.08 -10.34 7.06
C GLY A 70 -3.63 -11.36 6.14
N MET A 71 -3.48 -12.62 6.39
CA MET A 71 -3.96 -13.34 5.29
C MET A 71 -4.71 -14.55 5.53
N MET A 72 -4.63 -15.10 6.69
CA MET A 72 -5.40 -16.27 6.99
C MET A 72 -6.30 -16.02 8.19
N ASP A 73 -7.58 -16.15 7.99
CA ASP A 73 -8.44 -16.51 9.08
C ASP A 73 -7.92 -17.82 9.66
N THR A 74 -7.27 -17.76 10.81
CA THR A 74 -6.67 -18.93 11.49
C THR A 74 -7.70 -19.97 11.89
N LYS A 75 -9.00 -19.66 11.82
CA LYS A 75 -10.08 -20.60 12.08
C LYS A 75 -10.56 -21.33 10.83
N THR A 76 -10.54 -20.66 9.69
CA THR A 76 -11.07 -21.21 8.44
C THR A 76 -9.98 -21.48 7.40
N TYR A 77 -8.75 -21.00 7.66
CA TYR A 77 -7.64 -21.00 6.69
C TYR A 77 -8.02 -20.39 5.33
N ALA A 78 -9.06 -19.58 5.30
CA ALA A 78 -9.49 -18.89 4.10
C ALA A 78 -8.72 -17.58 3.96
N LEU A 79 -8.19 -17.34 2.76
CA LEU A 79 -7.70 -16.04 2.36
C LEU A 79 -8.88 -15.09 2.35
N THR A 80 -8.90 -14.13 3.25
CA THR A 80 -9.95 -13.12 3.23
C THR A 80 -9.69 -12.16 2.06
N ARG A 81 -10.72 -11.80 1.30
CA ARG A 81 -10.64 -10.88 0.15
C ARG A 81 -10.10 -9.48 0.47
N ARG A 82 -9.88 -9.18 1.74
CA ARG A 82 -9.46 -7.86 2.24
C ARG A 82 -8.02 -7.80 2.71
N THR A 83 -7.20 -8.68 2.24
CA THR A 83 -5.83 -8.71 2.70
C THR A 83 -5.00 -7.73 1.91
N ASN A 84 -4.45 -6.79 2.63
CA ASN A 84 -3.40 -5.92 2.11
C ASN A 84 -2.19 -6.79 1.81
N TYR A 85 -2.08 -7.17 0.55
CA TYR A 85 -0.97 -7.97 0.07
C TYR A 85 0.32 -7.16 0.20
N TYR A 86 1.17 -7.57 1.11
CA TYR A 86 2.56 -7.14 1.27
C TYR A 86 2.86 -5.66 1.45
N THR A 87 3.29 -5.37 2.63
CA THR A 87 4.11 -4.20 2.92
C THR A 87 5.53 -4.44 2.41
N ALA A 88 6.13 -3.45 1.79
CA ALA A 88 7.52 -3.56 1.34
C ALA A 88 8.51 -3.67 2.50
N TYR A 89 8.12 -3.17 3.68
CA TYR A 89 8.94 -3.15 4.90
C TYR A 89 8.09 -3.51 6.12
N PRO A 90 8.09 -4.77 6.56
CA PRO A 90 7.45 -5.17 7.82
C PRO A 90 8.01 -4.36 9.01
N ILE A 91 7.27 -4.32 10.09
CA ILE A 91 7.62 -3.56 11.31
C ILE A 91 9.05 -3.83 11.81
N HIS A 92 9.53 -5.06 11.68
CA HIS A 92 10.90 -5.40 12.08
C HIS A 92 11.97 -4.66 11.26
N PHE A 93 11.72 -4.35 9.97
CA PHE A 93 12.64 -3.52 9.18
C PHE A 93 12.64 -2.08 9.65
N ILE A 94 11.46 -1.53 10.02
CA ILE A 94 11.38 -0.21 10.62
C ILE A 94 12.22 -0.18 11.90
N ASN A 95 12.09 -1.20 12.75
CA ASN A 95 12.90 -1.34 13.95
C ASN A 95 14.40 -1.36 13.65
N ILE A 96 14.85 -2.18 12.69
CA ILE A 96 16.29 -2.28 12.33
C ILE A 96 16.84 -0.98 11.74
N LEU A 97 16.03 -0.24 10.97
CA LEU A 97 16.42 1.03 10.34
C LEU A 97 16.33 2.23 11.30
N SER A 98 15.89 2.02 12.52
CA SER A 98 15.68 3.08 13.50
C SER A 98 16.84 3.17 14.51
N GLU A 99 17.22 4.38 14.85
CA GLU A 99 18.08 4.67 15.99
C GLU A 99 17.36 4.37 17.30
N GLY A 100 16.07 4.75 17.38
CA GLY A 100 15.15 4.44 18.46
C GLY A 100 13.81 3.98 17.90
N PHE A 101 13.27 2.92 18.47
CA PHE A 101 11.98 2.34 18.12
C PHE A 101 11.22 1.92 19.38
N LYS A 102 9.93 2.22 19.44
CA LYS A 102 9.06 1.77 20.54
C LYS A 102 7.75 1.28 19.97
N PHE A 103 7.33 0.11 20.41
CA PHE A 103 6.03 -0.47 20.12
C PHE A 103 5.27 -0.66 21.43
N THR A 104 4.10 -0.05 21.55
CA THR A 104 3.24 -0.14 22.72
C THR A 104 1.90 -0.76 22.32
N SER A 105 1.43 -1.72 23.09
CA SER A 105 0.09 -2.28 22.96
C SER A 105 -0.75 -1.88 24.18
N TYR A 106 -2.00 -1.51 23.93
CA TYR A 106 -2.99 -1.12 24.91
C TYR A 106 -4.15 -2.10 24.84
N VAL A 107 -4.43 -2.78 25.94
CA VAL A 107 -5.51 -3.79 26.03
C VAL A 107 -6.17 -3.72 27.40
N SER A 108 -7.47 -3.46 27.42
CA SER A 108 -8.30 -3.52 28.63
C SER A 108 -7.75 -2.73 29.81
N GLY A 109 -7.32 -1.49 29.56
CA GLY A 109 -6.80 -0.58 30.58
C GLY A 109 -5.37 -0.88 31.04
N ARG A 110 -4.63 -1.71 30.30
CA ARG A 110 -3.22 -2.01 30.55
C ARG A 110 -2.39 -1.76 29.30
N TYR A 111 -1.11 -1.47 29.47
CA TYR A 111 -0.18 -1.40 28.37
C TYR A 111 1.02 -2.33 28.57
N THR A 112 1.57 -2.77 27.48
CA THR A 112 2.89 -3.39 27.39
C THR A 112 3.67 -2.71 26.27
N SER A 113 4.87 -2.25 26.53
CA SER A 113 5.73 -1.64 25.53
C SER A 113 7.09 -2.31 25.45
N ILE A 114 7.64 -2.38 24.24
CA ILE A 114 9.01 -2.83 23.98
C ILE A 114 9.74 -1.67 23.30
N SER A 115 10.83 -1.24 23.89
CA SER A 115 11.73 -0.23 23.33
C SER A 115 12.96 -0.91 22.75
N CYS A 116 13.38 -0.46 21.58
CA CYS A 116 14.54 -0.98 20.86
C CYS A 116 15.46 0.15 20.44
N GLU A 117 16.75 -0.14 20.38
CA GLU A 117 17.77 0.69 19.73
C GLU A 117 18.45 -0.12 18.64
N LYS A 118 18.42 0.40 17.41
CA LYS A 118 19.04 -0.25 16.22
C LYS A 118 18.67 -1.72 16.06
N GLY A 119 17.37 -2.00 16.23
CA GLY A 119 16.83 -3.34 16.09
C GLY A 119 16.95 -4.24 17.32
N MET A 120 17.63 -3.80 18.39
CA MET A 120 17.84 -4.60 19.59
C MET A 120 16.97 -4.13 20.75
N PRO A 121 16.28 -5.03 21.47
CA PRO A 121 15.46 -4.66 22.62
C PRO A 121 16.34 -4.10 23.74
N VAL A 122 15.92 -2.97 24.32
CA VAL A 122 16.62 -2.32 25.44
C VAL A 122 15.77 -2.23 26.70
N ALA A 123 14.44 -2.20 26.56
CA ALA A 123 13.54 -2.15 27.69
C ALA A 123 12.17 -2.77 27.37
N VAL A 124 11.57 -3.36 28.38
CA VAL A 124 10.14 -3.76 28.40
C VAL A 124 9.50 -3.04 29.59
N ASP A 125 8.37 -2.37 29.34
CA ASP A 125 7.61 -1.65 30.36
C ASP A 125 6.14 -2.06 30.32
N LYS A 126 5.49 -2.14 31.46
CA LYS A 126 4.09 -2.55 31.61
C LYS A 126 3.43 -1.75 32.73
N GLY A 127 2.16 -1.44 32.56
CA GLY A 127 1.41 -0.70 33.56
C GLY A 127 -0.06 -0.59 33.23
N ASP A 128 -0.76 0.15 34.07
CA ASP A 128 -2.15 0.53 33.85
C ASP A 128 -2.22 1.82 33.04
N THR A 129 -3.30 1.99 32.28
CA THR A 129 -3.49 3.14 31.41
C THR A 129 -4.97 3.49 31.28
N CYS A 130 -5.24 4.75 30.92
CA CYS A 130 -6.58 5.21 30.50
C CYS A 130 -6.74 5.24 28.98
N GLU A 131 -5.70 4.85 28.22
CA GLU A 131 -5.74 4.83 26.77
C GLU A 131 -6.72 3.78 26.24
N ASN A 132 -7.36 4.09 25.13
CA ASN A 132 -8.18 3.13 24.40
C ASN A 132 -7.34 1.99 23.86
N ASP A 133 -7.96 0.82 23.68
CA ASP A 133 -7.30 -0.34 23.10
C ASP A 133 -6.72 -0.04 21.71
N GLY A 134 -5.63 -0.71 21.39
CA GLY A 134 -4.92 -0.54 20.12
C GLY A 134 -3.41 -0.66 20.26
N VAL A 135 -2.70 -0.15 19.25
CA VAL A 135 -1.23 -0.15 19.24
C VAL A 135 -0.68 1.24 18.92
N GLU A 136 0.51 1.51 19.43
CA GLU A 136 1.27 2.71 19.09
C GLU A 136 2.68 2.30 18.66
N ILE A 137 3.12 2.87 17.55
CA ILE A 137 4.46 2.66 16.99
C ILE A 137 5.12 4.01 16.92
N SER A 138 6.26 4.19 17.58
CA SER A 138 7.06 5.40 17.43
C SER A 138 8.50 5.05 17.06
N PHE A 139 9.08 5.84 16.16
CA PHE A 139 10.45 5.58 15.72
C PHE A 139 11.17 6.84 15.23
N ILE A 140 12.49 6.80 15.37
CA ILE A 140 13.43 7.77 14.79
C ILE A 140 14.39 6.98 13.91
N LEU A 141 14.46 7.29 12.62
CA LEU A 141 15.32 6.58 11.69
C LEU A 141 16.82 6.84 11.97
N ASP A 142 17.65 5.83 11.85
CA ASP A 142 19.11 6.00 11.97
C ASP A 142 19.65 6.69 10.72
N LYS A 143 20.11 7.94 10.86
CA LYS A 143 20.72 8.75 9.79
C LYS A 143 21.81 8.01 9.02
N LYS A 144 22.52 7.09 9.67
CA LYS A 144 23.57 6.27 9.01
C LYS A 144 23.02 5.33 7.94
N CYS A 145 21.76 4.92 8.06
CA CYS A 145 21.07 4.13 7.05
C CYS A 145 20.66 4.96 5.83
N PHE A 146 20.66 6.31 5.95
CA PHE A 146 20.21 7.27 4.94
C PHE A 146 21.31 8.26 4.56
N ASN A 147 22.52 7.80 4.34
CA ASN A 147 23.67 8.62 3.95
C ASN A 147 23.97 9.82 4.88
N GLY A 148 23.67 9.68 6.16
CA GLY A 148 23.95 10.68 7.19
C GLY A 148 22.87 11.75 7.40
N HIS A 149 21.86 11.83 6.54
CA HIS A 149 20.76 12.78 6.66
C HIS A 149 19.48 12.27 6.01
N TYR A 150 18.36 12.67 6.55
CA TYR A 150 17.03 12.55 5.94
C TYR A 150 16.16 13.71 6.44
N TYR A 151 15.10 13.99 5.69
CA TYR A 151 14.05 14.91 6.11
C TYR A 151 12.71 14.38 5.60
N PHE A 152 11.66 14.70 6.31
CA PHE A 152 10.30 14.39 5.91
C PHE A 152 9.71 15.56 5.11
N ASN A 153 9.31 15.29 3.89
CA ASN A 153 8.54 16.24 3.11
C ASN A 153 7.05 16.00 3.35
N ILE A 154 6.38 16.96 3.96
CA ILE A 154 4.97 16.85 4.35
C ILE A 154 4.06 16.54 3.16
N GLU A 155 4.29 17.18 2.01
CA GLU A 155 3.47 16.94 0.81
C GLU A 155 3.63 15.50 0.29
N HIS A 156 4.82 14.92 0.36
CA HIS A 156 5.02 13.52 0.01
C HIS A 156 4.35 12.57 1.03
N ILE A 157 4.38 12.90 2.33
CA ILE A 157 3.64 12.13 3.34
C ILE A 157 2.14 12.18 3.03
N LYS A 158 1.57 13.37 2.78
CA LYS A 158 0.17 13.55 2.40
C LYS A 158 -0.18 12.74 1.14
N LYS A 159 0.70 12.76 0.13
CA LYS A 159 0.53 11.93 -1.07
C LYS A 159 0.51 10.43 -0.74
N SER A 160 1.46 9.96 0.08
CA SER A 160 1.50 8.56 0.52
C SER A 160 0.26 8.16 1.31
N ILE A 161 -0.26 9.04 2.16
CA ILE A 161 -1.50 8.81 2.90
C ILE A 161 -2.68 8.70 1.92
N ARG A 162 -2.84 9.64 0.98
CA ARG A 162 -3.91 9.59 -0.04
C ARG A 162 -3.88 8.28 -0.83
N TYR A 163 -2.69 7.83 -1.22
CA TYR A 163 -2.51 6.55 -1.92
C TYR A 163 -2.86 5.36 -1.04
N SER A 164 -2.43 5.38 0.24
CA SER A 164 -2.76 4.32 1.18
C SER A 164 -4.26 4.21 1.45
N VAL A 165 -4.96 5.32 1.69
CA VAL A 165 -6.41 5.28 1.94
C VAL A 165 -7.22 4.91 0.70
N ALA A 166 -6.75 5.26 -0.50
CA ALA A 166 -7.41 4.86 -1.74
C ALA A 166 -7.29 3.35 -2.02
N ARG A 167 -6.22 2.72 -1.53
CA ARG A 167 -5.95 1.29 -1.74
C ARG A 167 -6.31 0.40 -0.54
N ASN A 168 -6.73 1.00 0.56
CA ASN A 168 -7.10 0.30 1.79
C ASN A 168 -8.54 0.66 2.19
N ASP A 169 -9.46 -0.19 1.80
CA ASP A 169 -10.89 0.01 2.07
C ASP A 169 -11.17 0.25 3.56
N GLY A 170 -11.76 1.40 3.86
CA GLY A 170 -12.14 1.83 5.19
C GLY A 170 -11.00 2.36 6.07
N LEU A 171 -9.77 2.45 5.57
CA LEU A 171 -8.67 3.11 6.29
C LEU A 171 -8.95 4.61 6.43
N ARG A 172 -8.86 5.10 7.66
CA ARG A 172 -8.99 6.51 8.03
C ARG A 172 -7.71 6.95 8.71
N VAL A 173 -7.04 7.97 8.15
CA VAL A 173 -5.80 8.51 8.70
C VAL A 173 -6.03 9.96 9.10
N ILE A 174 -5.61 10.33 10.29
CA ILE A 174 -5.56 11.72 10.76
C ILE A 174 -4.08 12.13 10.73
N PHE A 175 -3.78 13.19 9.99
CA PHE A 175 -2.43 13.75 9.89
C PHE A 175 -2.49 15.27 9.83
N GLU A 176 -1.71 15.96 10.69
CA GLU A 176 -1.70 17.43 10.79
C GLU A 176 -3.10 18.05 10.98
N GLY A 177 -3.99 17.35 11.69
CA GLY A 177 -5.37 17.77 11.91
C GLY A 177 -6.31 17.58 10.71
N GLU A 178 -5.80 17.09 9.59
CA GLU A 178 -6.60 16.72 8.40
C GLU A 178 -6.99 15.24 8.46
N VAL A 179 -8.20 14.93 7.99
CA VAL A 179 -8.72 13.57 7.91
C VAL A 179 -8.62 13.08 6.47
N TYR A 180 -7.97 11.95 6.28
CA TYR A 180 -7.82 11.27 5.00
C TYR A 180 -8.61 9.96 5.04
N GLN A 181 -9.54 9.80 4.12
CA GLN A 181 -10.33 8.58 3.94
C GLN A 181 -10.81 8.54 2.50
N SER A 182 -10.87 7.34 1.91
CA SER A 182 -11.46 7.14 0.59
C SER A 182 -12.75 6.35 0.73
N GLN A 183 -13.77 6.74 -0.05
CA GLN A 183 -15.01 5.98 -0.23
C GLN A 183 -15.05 5.32 -1.61
N ASP A 184 -14.39 5.95 -2.58
CA ASP A 184 -14.47 5.63 -4.00
C ASP A 184 -13.14 5.09 -4.57
N GLY A 185 -12.22 4.65 -3.70
CA GLY A 185 -10.97 4.01 -4.11
C GLY A 185 -10.15 4.84 -5.11
N LEU A 186 -9.76 4.21 -6.20
CA LEU A 186 -8.98 4.87 -7.25
C LEU A 186 -9.76 5.92 -8.04
N GLN A 187 -11.10 5.83 -8.11
CA GLN A 187 -11.92 6.85 -8.76
C GLN A 187 -11.82 8.17 -7.99
N GLY A 188 -11.99 8.12 -6.67
CA GLY A 188 -11.85 9.30 -5.81
C GLY A 188 -10.45 9.89 -5.88
N LEU A 189 -9.43 9.04 -5.92
CA LEU A 189 -8.04 9.48 -6.08
C LEU A 189 -7.81 10.18 -7.42
N LEU A 190 -8.27 9.60 -8.53
CA LEU A 190 -8.21 10.18 -9.86
C LEU A 190 -8.87 11.56 -9.89
N MET A 191 -10.10 11.67 -9.36
CA MET A 191 -10.85 12.93 -9.35
C MET A 191 -10.17 14.02 -8.53
N ASN A 192 -9.46 13.67 -7.47
CA ASN A 192 -8.72 14.61 -6.63
C ASN A 192 -7.38 15.06 -7.24
N GLU A 193 -6.77 14.24 -8.09
CA GLU A 193 -5.42 14.51 -8.63
C GLU A 193 -5.43 14.95 -10.09
N ILE A 194 -6.52 14.73 -10.84
CA ILE A 194 -6.64 15.13 -12.24
C ILE A 194 -6.54 16.65 -12.37
N LYS A 195 -5.64 17.10 -13.25
CA LYS A 195 -5.36 18.54 -13.43
C LYS A 195 -6.23 19.18 -14.50
N SER A 196 -6.70 18.38 -15.44
CA SER A 196 -7.44 18.82 -16.60
C SER A 196 -8.90 18.38 -16.51
N LYS A 197 -9.78 19.11 -17.22
CA LYS A 197 -11.20 18.76 -17.22
C LYS A 197 -11.43 17.41 -17.93
N PRO A 198 -12.09 16.44 -17.29
CA PRO A 198 -12.48 15.20 -17.91
C PRO A 198 -13.42 15.44 -19.10
N LEU A 199 -13.26 14.70 -20.18
CA LEU A 199 -14.16 14.73 -21.34
C LEU A 199 -15.48 14.00 -21.06
N TYR A 200 -15.48 13.10 -20.12
CA TYR A 200 -16.65 12.36 -19.63
C TYR A 200 -16.42 11.96 -18.16
N GLU A 201 -17.52 11.61 -17.46
CA GLU A 201 -17.42 11.11 -16.08
C GLU A 201 -16.49 9.91 -16.01
N PRO A 202 -15.55 9.86 -15.05
CA PRO A 202 -14.63 8.75 -14.93
C PRO A 202 -15.34 7.41 -14.78
N VAL A 203 -14.94 6.46 -15.60
CA VAL A 203 -15.37 5.07 -15.51
C VAL A 203 -14.61 4.39 -14.39
N HIS A 204 -15.32 3.67 -13.52
CA HIS A 204 -14.74 2.94 -12.39
C HIS A 204 -15.14 1.47 -12.44
N LEU A 205 -14.17 0.59 -12.52
CA LEU A 205 -14.35 -0.86 -12.62
C LEU A 205 -13.60 -1.54 -11.47
N VAL A 206 -14.27 -2.45 -10.78
CA VAL A 206 -13.71 -3.16 -9.62
C VAL A 206 -14.11 -4.63 -9.67
N GLY A 207 -13.15 -5.53 -9.65
CA GLY A 207 -13.40 -6.97 -9.57
C GLY A 207 -12.12 -7.80 -9.54
N ASP A 208 -12.19 -9.00 -8.98
CA ASP A 208 -11.12 -10.01 -9.01
C ASP A 208 -9.71 -9.51 -8.63
N GLY A 209 -9.63 -8.59 -7.67
CA GLY A 209 -8.36 -7.99 -7.25
C GLY A 209 -7.82 -6.93 -8.21
N ILE A 210 -8.61 -6.51 -9.21
CA ILE A 210 -8.31 -5.45 -10.15
C ILE A 210 -9.23 -4.27 -9.88
N GLU A 211 -8.67 -3.07 -9.92
CA GLU A 211 -9.42 -1.82 -9.82
C GLU A 211 -8.87 -0.83 -10.85
N ILE A 212 -9.73 -0.26 -11.67
CA ILE A 212 -9.37 0.69 -12.71
C ILE A 212 -10.34 1.87 -12.66
N ALA A 213 -9.79 3.08 -12.58
CA ALA A 213 -10.54 4.31 -12.78
C ALA A 213 -9.91 5.10 -13.92
N PHE A 214 -10.68 5.53 -14.90
CA PHE A 214 -10.14 6.22 -16.05
C PHE A 214 -11.10 7.22 -16.67
N THR A 215 -10.53 8.21 -17.33
CA THR A 215 -11.21 9.15 -18.22
C THR A 215 -10.24 9.65 -19.29
N HIS A 216 -10.73 10.45 -20.24
CA HIS A 216 -9.86 11.18 -21.17
C HIS A 216 -9.93 12.68 -20.89
N VAL A 217 -8.88 13.36 -21.27
CA VAL A 217 -8.75 14.82 -21.24
C VAL A 217 -8.36 15.33 -22.63
N GLU A 218 -8.43 16.65 -22.85
CA GLU A 218 -8.08 17.24 -24.16
C GLU A 218 -6.59 17.15 -24.49
N GLU A 219 -5.73 17.03 -23.48
CA GLU A 219 -4.31 16.83 -23.66
C GLU A 219 -4.03 15.48 -24.33
N THR A 220 -2.95 15.42 -25.10
CA THR A 220 -2.60 14.20 -25.85
C THR A 220 -1.71 13.21 -25.08
N THR A 221 -1.22 13.61 -23.92
CA THR A 221 -0.36 12.79 -23.08
C THR A 221 -1.18 11.74 -22.33
N THR A 222 -0.75 10.49 -22.40
CA THR A 222 -1.30 9.40 -21.60
C THR A 222 -0.66 9.42 -20.20
N GLU A 223 -1.47 9.38 -19.15
CA GLU A 223 -1.03 9.28 -17.78
C GLU A 223 -1.59 8.00 -17.14
N ILE A 224 -0.72 7.11 -16.66
CA ILE A 224 -1.10 5.89 -15.95
C ILE A 224 -0.45 5.91 -14.58
N VAL A 225 -1.27 6.06 -13.55
CA VAL A 225 -0.87 5.92 -12.14
C VAL A 225 -1.20 4.51 -11.70
N SER A 226 -0.18 3.74 -11.30
CA SER A 226 -0.38 2.31 -11.10
C SER A 226 0.06 1.84 -9.71
N PHE A 227 -0.62 0.80 -9.23
CA PHE A 227 -0.40 0.20 -7.93
C PHE A 227 -0.34 -1.32 -8.04
N CYS A 228 0.59 -1.91 -7.31
CA CYS A 228 0.55 -3.33 -6.98
C CYS A 228 0.32 -3.46 -5.48
N ASN A 229 -0.81 -4.09 -5.12
CA ASN A 229 -1.34 -4.08 -3.76
C ASN A 229 -1.58 -2.62 -3.31
N THR A 230 -0.99 -2.20 -2.20
CA THR A 230 -1.03 -0.81 -1.72
C THR A 230 0.11 0.05 -2.27
N ARG A 231 1.08 -0.57 -2.94
CA ARG A 231 2.31 0.10 -3.36
C ARG A 231 2.12 0.83 -4.68
N TYR A 232 2.41 2.13 -4.68
CA TYR A 232 2.56 2.91 -5.90
C TYR A 232 3.79 2.40 -6.70
N THR A 233 3.59 2.15 -7.98
CA THR A 233 4.64 1.68 -8.91
C THR A 233 4.99 2.81 -9.86
N GLU A 234 5.85 3.72 -9.42
CA GLU A 234 6.20 4.96 -10.14
C GLU A 234 6.62 4.71 -11.59
N TYR A 235 7.37 3.66 -11.81
CA TYR A 235 7.86 3.29 -13.15
C TYR A 235 7.07 2.12 -13.76
N GLY A 236 5.87 1.86 -13.27
CA GLY A 236 5.00 0.79 -13.77
C GLY A 236 5.55 -0.62 -13.54
N GLY A 237 5.72 -1.37 -14.63
CA GLY A 237 6.17 -2.75 -14.62
C GLY A 237 5.29 -3.67 -15.44
N GLY A 238 5.36 -4.98 -15.19
CA GLY A 238 4.65 -6.01 -15.96
C GLY A 238 3.15 -5.81 -16.06
N HIS A 239 2.52 -5.30 -14.97
CA HIS A 239 1.08 -5.03 -14.94
C HIS A 239 0.68 -3.84 -15.84
N VAL A 240 1.47 -2.77 -15.88
CA VAL A 240 1.21 -1.63 -16.77
C VAL A 240 1.42 -2.04 -18.24
N ALA A 241 2.49 -2.77 -18.54
CA ALA A 241 2.72 -3.30 -19.89
C ALA A 241 1.56 -4.24 -20.35
N ALA A 242 1.02 -5.04 -19.42
CA ALA A 242 -0.14 -5.88 -19.70
C ALA A 242 -1.40 -5.03 -19.95
N LEU A 243 -1.62 -3.97 -19.14
CA LEU A 243 -2.73 -3.04 -19.33
C LEU A 243 -2.65 -2.35 -20.70
N GLU A 244 -1.51 -1.77 -21.05
CA GLU A 244 -1.29 -1.10 -22.34
C GLU A 244 -1.53 -2.01 -23.54
N LYS A 245 -1.33 -3.32 -23.39
CA LYS A 245 -1.61 -4.31 -24.43
C LYS A 245 -3.10 -4.63 -24.57
N VAL A 246 -3.83 -4.71 -23.47
CA VAL A 246 -5.22 -5.21 -23.44
C VAL A 246 -6.23 -4.07 -23.48
N PHE A 247 -5.99 -2.99 -22.74
CA PHE A 247 -6.93 -1.91 -22.52
C PHE A 247 -7.39 -1.16 -23.79
N PRO A 248 -6.55 -0.92 -24.81
CA PRO A 248 -7.02 -0.27 -26.05
C PRO A 248 -8.14 -1.04 -26.74
N LYS A 249 -8.14 -2.36 -26.68
CA LYS A 249 -9.22 -3.19 -27.25
C LYS A 249 -10.54 -2.96 -26.51
N TYR A 250 -10.48 -2.92 -25.18
CA TYR A 250 -11.63 -2.64 -24.33
C TYR A 250 -12.19 -1.24 -24.60
N LEU A 251 -11.35 -0.21 -24.65
CA LEU A 251 -11.78 1.16 -24.97
C LEU A 251 -12.44 1.27 -26.34
N MET A 252 -11.95 0.53 -27.33
CA MET A 252 -12.58 0.49 -28.65
C MET A 252 -13.94 -0.20 -28.64
N SER A 253 -14.11 -1.24 -27.81
CA SER A 253 -15.41 -1.91 -27.69
C SER A 253 -16.47 -0.97 -27.09
N LEU A 254 -16.11 -0.18 -26.08
CA LEU A 254 -17.00 0.82 -25.48
C LEU A 254 -17.41 1.92 -26.46
N SER A 255 -16.45 2.44 -27.21
CA SER A 255 -16.69 3.58 -28.13
C SER A 255 -17.34 3.17 -29.43
N LYS A 256 -17.35 1.88 -29.79
CA LYS A 256 -17.75 1.35 -31.12
C LYS A 256 -16.98 1.98 -32.29
N ILE A 257 -15.84 2.61 -32.01
CA ILE A 257 -14.99 3.30 -32.99
C ILE A 257 -13.74 2.46 -33.24
N LYS A 258 -13.38 2.26 -34.50
CA LYS A 258 -12.12 1.60 -34.88
C LYS A 258 -11.03 2.65 -35.07
N LEU A 259 -10.20 2.83 -34.06
CA LEU A 259 -9.02 3.71 -34.07
C LEU A 259 -7.75 2.87 -33.88
N PRO A 260 -6.58 3.35 -34.36
CA PRO A 260 -5.31 2.78 -33.95
C PRO A 260 -5.15 2.82 -32.40
N HIS A 261 -4.56 1.78 -31.79
CA HIS A 261 -4.39 1.68 -30.35
C HIS A 261 -3.78 2.94 -29.72
N LYS A 262 -2.76 3.51 -30.37
CA LYS A 262 -2.10 4.74 -29.91
C LYS A 262 -3.03 5.97 -29.87
N ASP A 263 -4.04 6.00 -30.73
CA ASP A 263 -4.96 7.14 -30.79
C ASP A 263 -6.06 7.00 -29.73
N VAL A 264 -6.44 5.78 -29.40
CA VAL A 264 -7.39 5.50 -28.29
C VAL A 264 -6.78 5.83 -26.95
N MET A 265 -5.48 5.72 -26.78
CA MET A 265 -4.77 6.00 -25.53
C MET A 265 -4.42 7.49 -25.34
N LYS A 266 -4.57 8.33 -26.39
CA LYS A 266 -4.26 9.76 -26.28
C LYS A 266 -5.20 10.46 -25.28
N GLY A 267 -4.62 11.21 -24.38
CA GLY A 267 -5.35 11.94 -23.35
C GLY A 267 -5.95 11.05 -22.27
N LEU A 268 -5.63 9.77 -22.26
CA LEU A 268 -6.08 8.86 -21.20
C LEU A 268 -5.41 9.23 -19.86
N VAL A 269 -6.23 9.43 -18.84
CA VAL A 269 -5.80 9.47 -17.44
C VAL A 269 -6.38 8.22 -16.77
N CYS A 270 -5.52 7.33 -16.30
CA CYS A 270 -5.90 6.03 -15.79
C CYS A 270 -5.20 5.76 -14.46
N TYR A 271 -5.98 5.40 -13.44
CA TYR A 271 -5.51 4.91 -12.16
C TYR A 271 -5.81 3.43 -12.08
N PHE A 272 -4.76 2.63 -11.94
CA PHE A 272 -4.83 1.17 -12.06
C PHE A 272 -4.19 0.48 -10.85
N GLY A 273 -4.93 -0.42 -10.22
CA GLY A 273 -4.46 -1.24 -9.12
C GLY A 273 -4.69 -2.73 -9.37
N ILE A 274 -3.70 -3.54 -9.05
CA ILE A 274 -3.81 -5.00 -9.08
C ILE A 274 -3.31 -5.59 -7.76
N ASN A 275 -4.00 -6.62 -7.25
CA ASN A 275 -3.60 -7.35 -6.07
C ASN A 275 -2.95 -8.68 -6.48
N ILE A 276 -1.70 -8.86 -6.09
CA ILE A 276 -0.89 -10.04 -6.41
C ILE A 276 -0.29 -10.58 -5.11
N MET A 277 -0.27 -11.90 -4.96
CA MET A 277 0.47 -12.54 -3.87
C MET A 277 1.94 -12.62 -4.22
N ASP A 278 2.80 -12.38 -3.23
CA ASP A 278 4.26 -12.42 -3.37
C ASP A 278 4.80 -11.66 -4.60
N PRO A 279 4.44 -10.38 -4.79
CA PRO A 279 4.91 -9.62 -5.94
C PRO A 279 6.42 -9.39 -5.85
N GLU A 280 7.12 -9.68 -6.93
CA GLU A 280 8.53 -9.32 -7.07
C GLU A 280 8.65 -7.93 -7.67
N PHE A 281 9.52 -7.11 -7.08
CA PHE A 281 9.81 -5.77 -7.58
C PHE A 281 11.26 -5.68 -8.05
N GLY A 282 11.45 -5.17 -9.25
CA GLY A 282 12.75 -4.84 -9.81
C GLY A 282 13.30 -3.49 -9.30
N PRO A 283 14.40 -3.02 -9.91
CA PRO A 283 14.92 -1.67 -9.64
C PRO A 283 13.83 -0.61 -9.83
N HIS A 284 13.90 0.48 -9.05
CA HIS A 284 12.95 1.59 -9.11
C HIS A 284 11.48 1.18 -8.84
N HIS A 285 11.27 0.12 -8.05
CA HIS A 285 9.94 -0.31 -7.64
C HIS A 285 8.99 -0.73 -8.77
N GLN A 286 9.52 -1.08 -9.93
CA GLN A 286 8.74 -1.68 -11.01
C GLN A 286 8.30 -3.09 -10.63
N LEU A 287 7.04 -3.43 -10.93
CA LEU A 287 6.59 -4.80 -10.75
C LEU A 287 7.25 -5.72 -11.79
N ALA A 288 8.05 -6.66 -11.31
CA ALA A 288 8.72 -7.67 -12.16
C ALA A 288 7.82 -8.88 -12.44
N THR A 289 6.88 -9.17 -11.56
CA THR A 289 5.94 -10.30 -11.69
C THR A 289 5.01 -10.10 -12.90
N ASP A 290 4.81 -11.13 -13.70
CA ASP A 290 3.91 -11.15 -14.86
C ASP A 290 2.71 -12.10 -14.69
N VAL A 291 2.59 -12.77 -13.54
CA VAL A 291 1.52 -13.71 -13.21
C VAL A 291 0.76 -13.30 -11.96
N VAL A 292 -0.53 -13.60 -11.92
CA VAL A 292 -1.35 -13.47 -10.70
C VAL A 292 -1.23 -14.77 -9.92
N SER A 293 -0.34 -14.79 -8.96
CA SER A 293 -0.13 -15.96 -8.10
C SER A 293 -1.18 -16.05 -7.00
N LYS A 294 -1.45 -17.25 -6.53
CA LYS A 294 -2.35 -17.56 -5.43
C LYS A 294 -1.86 -18.77 -4.66
N TYR A 295 -2.35 -18.96 -3.44
CA TYR A 295 -2.24 -20.26 -2.75
C TYR A 295 -3.48 -21.10 -3.03
N ASP A 296 -3.30 -22.40 -3.19
CA ASP A 296 -4.40 -23.36 -3.26
C ASP A 296 -4.96 -23.66 -1.86
N SER A 297 -5.96 -24.56 -1.78
CA SER A 297 -6.56 -24.98 -0.51
C SER A 297 -5.59 -25.66 0.46
N ASP A 298 -4.48 -26.18 -0.05
CA ASP A 298 -3.44 -26.88 0.73
C ASP A 298 -2.23 -25.98 1.01
N PHE A 299 -2.36 -24.66 0.77
CA PHE A 299 -1.31 -23.66 0.95
C PHE A 299 -0.07 -23.86 0.06
N ASN A 300 -0.19 -24.56 -1.06
CA ASN A 300 0.85 -24.57 -2.05
C ASN A 300 0.76 -23.32 -2.92
N TYR A 301 1.92 -22.74 -3.23
CA TYR A 301 2.00 -21.67 -4.22
C TYR A 301 1.62 -22.21 -5.61
N VAL A 302 0.69 -21.53 -6.25
CA VAL A 302 0.21 -21.89 -7.58
C VAL A 302 0.35 -20.68 -8.49
N ASP A 303 1.06 -20.83 -9.59
CA ASP A 303 1.09 -19.84 -10.64
C ASP A 303 -0.32 -19.64 -11.20
N GLY A 304 -0.80 -18.43 -11.08
CA GLY A 304 -2.07 -18.01 -11.67
C GLY A 304 -1.92 -17.68 -13.16
N PRO A 305 -2.96 -17.11 -13.76
CA PRO A 305 -2.88 -16.63 -15.14
C PRO A 305 -1.88 -15.48 -15.27
N LYS A 306 -1.36 -15.27 -16.47
CA LYS A 306 -0.63 -14.05 -16.78
C LYS A 306 -1.53 -12.83 -16.50
N ILE A 307 -0.93 -11.74 -16.07
CA ILE A 307 -1.67 -10.50 -15.78
C ILE A 307 -2.49 -10.05 -17.00
N SER A 308 -1.94 -10.19 -18.23
CA SER A 308 -2.69 -9.87 -19.45
C SER A 308 -3.97 -10.71 -19.61
N ASN A 309 -3.94 -12.00 -19.27
CA ASN A 309 -5.11 -12.86 -19.36
C ASN A 309 -6.13 -12.54 -18.25
N ALA A 310 -5.65 -12.20 -17.05
CA ALA A 310 -6.52 -11.74 -15.97
C ALA A 310 -7.25 -10.45 -16.36
N LEU A 311 -6.56 -9.50 -16.99
CA LEU A 311 -7.15 -8.26 -17.49
C LEU A 311 -8.14 -8.51 -18.65
N GLU A 312 -7.82 -9.40 -19.61
CA GLU A 312 -8.75 -9.77 -20.67
C GLU A 312 -10.04 -10.36 -20.10
N ASN A 313 -9.94 -11.26 -19.13
CA ASN A 313 -11.11 -11.84 -18.46
C ASN A 313 -11.91 -10.80 -17.68
N PHE A 314 -11.21 -9.90 -16.97
CA PHE A 314 -11.85 -8.82 -16.23
C PHE A 314 -12.69 -7.92 -17.16
N PHE A 315 -12.11 -7.43 -18.25
CA PHE A 315 -12.83 -6.58 -19.19
C PHE A 315 -13.96 -7.28 -19.92
N ASN A 316 -13.80 -8.55 -20.29
CA ASN A 316 -14.87 -9.33 -20.92
C ASN A 316 -16.07 -9.53 -19.98
N ASN A 317 -15.85 -9.68 -18.66
CA ASN A 317 -16.93 -9.79 -17.70
C ASN A 317 -17.70 -8.47 -17.55
N GLU A 318 -17.00 -7.34 -17.60
CA GLU A 318 -17.62 -6.00 -17.55
C GLU A 318 -18.48 -5.69 -18.80
N GLU A 319 -18.06 -6.18 -19.98
CA GLU A 319 -18.86 -6.04 -21.22
C GLU A 319 -20.20 -6.81 -21.16
N LEU A 320 -20.28 -7.89 -20.37
CA LEU A 320 -21.50 -8.70 -20.23
C LEU A 320 -22.50 -8.12 -19.21
N THR A 321 -22.07 -7.17 -18.39
CA THR A 321 -22.89 -6.55 -17.33
C THR A 321 -23.46 -5.19 -17.72
N ASN A 322 -23.06 -4.61 -18.84
CA ASN A 322 -23.56 -3.37 -19.46
C ASN A 322 -24.35 -3.64 -20.75
#